data_87511e92a242b0f1e262abf4949446f1
#
_entry.id   87511e92a242b0f1e262abf4949446f1
#
_cell.length_a   1.000
_cell.length_b   1.000
_cell.length_c   1.000
_cell.angle_alpha   90.00
_cell.angle_beta   90.00
_cell.angle_gamma   90.00
#
_symmetry.space_group_name_H-M   'P 1'
#
loop_
_entity.id
_entity.type
_entity.pdbx_description
1 polymer ?
#
loop_
_entity_poly.entity_id
_entity_poly.type
_entity_poly.pdbx_seq_one_letter_code
_entity_poly.pdbx_strand_id
1 'polypeptide(L)'
;MLTRKPGLKYINRAEQTAYDFDQTGLTADNNWHTLSLSAIVPARAKLAVIRMRASNSSTSRTFRLSKVGFTNSFSVASLTTPVANIAVEQTTILDCTGQQIQYWLTSGTWAVVGIIVLGWFV
;
A
#
# COMPACT_ATOMS: atom_id res chain seq x y z
N MET A 1 12.79 -19.45 35.49
CA MET A 1 11.63 -19.43 34.58
C MET A 1 11.93 -18.54 33.42
N LEU A 2 11.74 -19.05 32.21
CA LEU A 2 11.92 -18.27 31.01
C LEU A 2 10.70 -17.40 30.74
N THR A 3 10.88 -16.08 30.66
CA THR A 3 9.84 -15.16 30.25
C THR A 3 9.88 -15.00 28.73
N ARG A 4 8.83 -15.42 28.07
CA ARG A 4 8.72 -15.27 26.61
C ARG A 4 8.13 -13.90 26.32
N LYS A 5 8.85 -13.09 25.51
CA LYS A 5 8.29 -11.87 24.96
C LYS A 5 7.19 -12.23 23.96
N PRO A 6 6.02 -11.60 24.03
CA PRO A 6 5.01 -11.81 22.99
C PRO A 6 5.56 -11.30 21.65
N GLY A 7 5.48 -12.13 20.63
CA GLY A 7 5.78 -11.74 19.28
C GLY A 7 4.67 -10.91 18.65
N LEU A 8 4.89 -10.48 17.41
CA LEU A 8 3.85 -9.85 16.61
C LEU A 8 2.68 -10.81 16.39
N LYS A 9 1.47 -10.31 16.51
CA LYS A 9 0.25 -11.07 16.26
C LYS A 9 -0.43 -10.53 15.01
N TYR A 10 -0.72 -11.42 14.06
CA TYR A 10 -1.49 -11.08 12.88
C TYR A 10 -2.98 -11.02 13.20
N ILE A 11 -3.61 -9.93 12.78
CA ILE A 11 -5.06 -9.74 12.82
C ILE A 11 -5.56 -9.76 11.38
N ASN A 12 -6.33 -10.80 11.04
CA ASN A 12 -6.94 -10.90 9.73
C ASN A 12 -8.15 -9.96 9.66
N ARG A 13 -8.17 -9.08 8.67
CA ARG A 13 -9.33 -8.23 8.41
C ARG A 13 -10.46 -9.06 7.79
N ALA A 14 -11.71 -8.65 8.01
CA ALA A 14 -12.85 -9.24 7.33
C ALA A 14 -12.68 -9.09 5.80
N GLU A 15 -13.29 -10.02 5.05
CA GLU A 15 -13.27 -9.99 3.59
C GLU A 15 -13.72 -8.63 3.06
N GLN A 16 -12.94 -8.06 2.16
CA GLN A 16 -13.24 -6.78 1.52
C GLN A 16 -13.78 -7.01 0.12
N THR A 17 -14.77 -6.24 -0.27
CA THR A 17 -15.42 -6.32 -1.58
C THR A 17 -15.14 -5.12 -2.47
N ALA A 18 -14.31 -4.19 -1.99
CA ALA A 18 -13.92 -2.98 -2.71
C ALA A 18 -12.51 -2.54 -2.27
N TYR A 19 -11.88 -1.69 -3.07
CA TYR A 19 -10.63 -1.05 -2.68
C TYR A 19 -10.86 -0.10 -1.51
N ASP A 20 -9.91 -0.06 -0.57
CA ASP A 20 -9.89 0.96 0.48
C ASP A 20 -9.56 2.33 -0.11
N PHE A 21 -8.65 2.35 -1.08
CA PHE A 21 -8.26 3.56 -1.82
C PHE A 21 -8.14 3.22 -3.30
N ASP A 22 -8.55 4.12 -4.15
CA ASP A 22 -8.47 3.93 -5.60
C ASP A 22 -7.99 5.20 -6.32
N GLN A 23 -7.87 5.13 -7.64
CA GLN A 23 -7.37 6.24 -8.45
C GLN A 23 -8.21 7.52 -8.35
N THR A 24 -9.46 7.44 -7.92
CA THR A 24 -10.31 8.64 -7.80
C THR A 24 -9.97 9.48 -6.59
N GLY A 25 -9.42 8.86 -5.53
CA GLY A 25 -9.04 9.54 -4.29
C GLY A 25 -7.53 9.77 -4.16
N LEU A 26 -6.71 9.23 -5.06
CA LEU A 26 -5.27 9.35 -5.01
C LEU A 26 -4.77 10.37 -6.04
N THR A 27 -3.67 11.06 -5.71
CA THR A 27 -3.06 12.07 -6.58
C THR A 27 -1.87 11.50 -7.35
N ALA A 28 -1.92 11.58 -8.69
CA ALA A 28 -0.86 11.11 -9.57
C ALA A 28 -0.08 12.31 -10.13
N ASP A 29 1.00 12.68 -9.46
CA ASP A 29 1.75 13.90 -9.74
C ASP A 29 3.27 13.76 -9.60
N ASN A 30 3.79 12.53 -9.60
CA ASN A 30 5.20 12.22 -9.39
C ASN A 30 5.74 12.67 -8.01
N ASN A 31 4.88 12.78 -7.01
CA ASN A 31 5.28 13.14 -5.64
C ASN A 31 4.78 12.11 -4.65
N TRP A 32 5.49 11.97 -3.53
CA TRP A 32 5.05 11.17 -2.40
C TRP A 32 3.94 11.89 -1.64
N HIS A 33 2.91 11.15 -1.27
CA HIS A 33 1.79 11.62 -0.46
C HIS A 33 1.57 10.68 0.72
N THR A 34 1.31 11.25 1.88
CA THR A 34 0.93 10.46 3.06
C THR A 34 -0.52 9.99 2.94
N LEU A 35 -0.75 8.74 3.32
CA LEU A 35 -2.05 8.11 3.30
C LEU A 35 -2.40 7.61 4.70
N SER A 36 -3.47 8.13 5.28
CA SER A 36 -3.94 7.69 6.59
C SER A 36 -4.66 6.36 6.49
N LEU A 37 -4.28 5.42 7.37
CA LEU A 37 -4.96 4.14 7.56
C LEU A 37 -5.76 4.13 8.87
N SER A 38 -5.97 5.26 9.51
CA SER A 38 -6.57 5.34 10.86
C SER A 38 -8.00 4.82 10.93
N ALA A 39 -8.74 4.84 9.81
CA ALA A 39 -10.08 4.26 9.73
C ALA A 39 -10.08 2.74 9.57
N ILE A 40 -8.92 2.12 9.35
CA ILE A 40 -8.78 0.70 9.02
C ILE A 40 -7.99 -0.04 10.10
N VAL A 41 -6.82 0.45 10.45
CA VAL A 41 -5.91 -0.22 11.38
C VAL A 41 -5.93 0.47 12.75
N PRO A 42 -5.78 -0.29 13.86
CA PRO A 42 -5.70 0.32 15.18
C PRO A 42 -4.38 1.07 15.38
N ALA A 43 -4.36 1.97 16.38
CA ALA A 43 -3.16 2.76 16.69
C ALA A 43 -1.93 1.91 17.03
N ARG A 44 -2.15 0.70 17.57
CA ARG A 44 -1.07 -0.24 17.91
C ARG A 44 -0.54 -1.06 16.74
N ALA A 45 -1.14 -0.96 15.54
CA ALA A 45 -0.68 -1.69 14.37
C ALA A 45 0.73 -1.26 13.99
N LYS A 46 1.61 -2.23 13.74
CA LYS A 46 3.01 -2.01 13.39
C LYS A 46 3.29 -2.24 11.92
N LEU A 47 2.69 -3.29 11.37
CA LEU A 47 2.85 -3.68 9.96
C LEU A 47 1.49 -3.92 9.35
N ALA A 48 1.28 -3.47 8.13
CA ALA A 48 0.08 -3.74 7.35
C ALA A 48 0.40 -4.65 6.17
N VAL A 49 -0.45 -5.65 5.95
CA VAL A 49 -0.40 -6.50 4.76
C VAL A 49 -1.32 -5.88 3.72
N ILE A 50 -0.77 -5.47 2.59
CA ILE A 50 -1.46 -4.63 1.60
C ILE A 50 -1.38 -5.29 0.24
N ARG A 51 -2.54 -5.39 -0.42
CA ARG A 51 -2.64 -5.76 -1.83
C ARG A 51 -2.65 -4.50 -2.68
N MET A 52 -1.75 -4.46 -3.65
CA MET A 52 -1.62 -3.38 -4.64
C MET A 52 -2.11 -3.86 -5.99
N ARG A 53 -2.84 -3.02 -6.69
CA ARG A 53 -3.25 -3.28 -8.09
C ARG A 53 -3.11 -2.02 -8.91
N ALA A 54 -2.66 -2.14 -10.15
CA ALA A 54 -2.50 -1.01 -11.04
C ALA A 54 -2.72 -1.39 -12.50
N SER A 55 -3.34 -0.50 -13.24
CA SER A 55 -3.50 -0.58 -14.70
C SER A 55 -3.45 0.82 -15.28
N ASN A 56 -2.77 0.97 -16.41
CA ASN A 56 -2.65 2.23 -17.12
C ASN A 56 -2.72 1.99 -18.63
N SER A 57 -3.19 2.97 -19.38
CA SER A 57 -3.20 2.91 -20.86
C SER A 57 -1.81 3.01 -21.47
N SER A 58 -0.79 3.33 -20.67
CA SER A 58 0.62 3.42 -21.08
C SER A 58 1.46 2.40 -20.34
N THR A 59 2.56 1.97 -20.97
CA THR A 59 3.58 1.15 -20.31
C THR A 59 4.49 2.01 -19.43
N SER A 60 5.26 1.36 -18.56
CA SER A 60 6.29 2.01 -17.73
C SER A 60 5.75 3.08 -16.79
N ARG A 61 4.50 2.94 -16.35
CA ARG A 61 3.92 3.76 -15.29
C ARG A 61 4.08 3.04 -13.96
N THR A 62 4.44 3.78 -12.93
CA THR A 62 4.83 3.18 -11.65
C THR A 62 3.91 3.64 -10.52
N PHE A 63 3.51 2.68 -9.70
CA PHE A 63 2.78 2.87 -8.45
C PHE A 63 3.65 2.32 -7.32
N ARG A 64 3.92 3.15 -6.31
CA ARG A 64 4.77 2.80 -5.17
C ARG A 64 4.05 3.00 -3.86
N LEU A 65 4.36 2.12 -2.90
CA LEU A 65 3.96 2.27 -1.50
C LEU A 65 5.19 2.11 -0.62
N SER A 66 5.24 2.84 0.48
CA SER A 66 6.31 2.68 1.47
C SER A 66 5.90 3.15 2.85
N LYS A 67 6.74 2.83 3.83
CA LYS A 67 6.76 3.50 5.12
C LYS A 67 6.97 5.00 4.91
N VAL A 68 6.27 5.83 5.69
CA VAL A 68 6.45 7.28 5.65
C VAL A 68 7.93 7.64 5.87
N GLY A 69 8.47 8.44 4.97
CA GLY A 69 9.86 8.89 4.98
C GLY A 69 10.81 8.07 4.11
N PHE A 70 10.42 6.86 3.67
CA PHE A 70 11.26 6.03 2.79
C PHE A 70 10.94 6.36 1.33
N THR A 71 11.93 6.84 0.59
CA THR A 71 11.77 7.23 -0.82
C THR A 71 12.73 6.52 -1.77
N ASN A 72 13.71 5.78 -1.23
CA ASN A 72 14.67 5.06 -2.05
C ASN A 72 14.01 3.82 -2.68
N SER A 73 14.20 3.63 -3.98
CA SER A 73 13.61 2.53 -4.74
C SER A 73 13.96 1.13 -4.21
N PHE A 74 15.06 0.98 -3.48
CA PHE A 74 15.41 -0.30 -2.84
C PHE A 74 14.57 -0.61 -1.60
N SER A 75 13.89 0.39 -1.04
CA SER A 75 13.16 0.27 0.24
C SER A 75 11.66 0.45 0.09
N VAL A 76 11.15 0.49 -1.12
CA VAL A 76 9.72 0.72 -1.39
C VAL A 76 9.13 -0.41 -2.22
N ALA A 77 7.85 -0.71 -2.00
CA ALA A 77 7.09 -1.61 -2.87
C ALA A 77 6.74 -0.89 -4.17
N SER A 78 6.94 -1.54 -5.30
CA SER A 78 6.78 -0.90 -6.60
C SER A 78 6.09 -1.82 -7.58
N LEU A 79 5.07 -1.30 -8.28
CA LEU A 79 4.45 -1.92 -9.45
C LEU A 79 4.67 -1.04 -10.66
N THR A 80 5.17 -1.62 -11.73
CA THR A 80 5.31 -0.92 -13.01
C THR A 80 4.47 -1.62 -14.07
N THR A 81 3.73 -0.86 -14.87
CA THR A 81 2.89 -1.44 -15.91
C THR A 81 3.76 -1.89 -17.10
N PRO A 82 3.97 -3.22 -17.28
CA PRO A 82 4.80 -3.73 -18.37
C PRO A 82 4.05 -3.74 -19.71
N VAL A 83 2.71 -3.81 -19.64
CA VAL A 83 1.81 -3.86 -20.78
C VAL A 83 0.66 -2.89 -20.57
N ALA A 84 0.34 -2.11 -21.62
CA ALA A 84 -0.79 -1.19 -21.57
C ALA A 84 -2.12 -1.93 -21.37
N ASN A 85 -2.99 -1.37 -20.54
CA ASN A 85 -4.34 -1.86 -20.25
C ASN A 85 -4.41 -3.25 -19.58
N ILE A 86 -3.30 -3.76 -19.07
CA ILE A 86 -3.25 -5.02 -18.30
C ILE A 86 -2.94 -4.70 -16.85
N ALA A 87 -3.80 -5.17 -15.96
CA ALA A 87 -3.59 -4.98 -14.53
C ALA A 87 -2.44 -5.83 -14.00
N VAL A 88 -1.65 -5.26 -13.12
CA VAL A 88 -0.62 -5.95 -12.33
C VAL A 88 -0.97 -5.85 -10.86
N GLU A 89 -0.61 -6.89 -10.10
CA GLU A 89 -0.94 -7.00 -8.69
C GLU A 89 0.26 -7.47 -7.88
N GLN A 90 0.31 -7.04 -6.63
CA GLN A 90 1.34 -7.43 -5.67
C GLN A 90 0.78 -7.34 -4.26
N THR A 91 1.19 -8.27 -3.41
CA THR A 91 0.96 -8.16 -1.96
C THR A 91 2.28 -7.79 -1.29
N THR A 92 2.23 -6.83 -0.41
CA THR A 92 3.41 -6.35 0.33
C THR A 92 3.09 -6.15 1.80
N ILE A 93 4.13 -6.11 2.62
CA ILE A 93 4.03 -5.79 4.05
C ILE A 93 4.80 -4.50 4.27
N LEU A 94 4.12 -3.51 4.87
CA LEU A 94 4.70 -2.20 5.14
C LEU A 94 4.58 -1.84 6.61
N ASP A 95 5.59 -1.16 7.13
CA ASP A 95 5.51 -0.49 8.42
C ASP A 95 4.43 0.59 8.34
N CYS A 96 3.41 0.48 9.19
CA CYS A 96 2.29 1.42 9.25
C CYS A 96 2.23 2.14 10.61
N THR A 97 3.36 2.29 11.29
CA THR A 97 3.45 3.00 12.55
C THR A 97 2.84 4.39 12.42
N GLY A 98 2.02 4.78 13.40
CA GLY A 98 1.27 6.03 13.34
C GLY A 98 0.02 5.94 12.45
N GLN A 99 -0.41 4.74 12.05
CA GLN A 99 -1.58 4.51 11.20
C GLN A 99 -1.46 5.22 9.85
N GLN A 100 -0.27 5.23 9.27
CA GLN A 100 -0.03 5.90 8.00
C GLN A 100 1.05 5.17 7.17
N ILE A 101 0.90 5.28 5.87
CA ILE A 101 1.89 4.92 4.86
C ILE A 101 2.00 6.07 3.87
N GLN A 102 2.81 5.93 2.85
CA GLN A 102 2.84 6.91 1.75
C GLN A 102 2.77 6.20 0.40
N TYR A 103 2.28 6.90 -0.59
CA TYR A 103 2.19 6.42 -1.97
C TYR A 103 2.79 7.41 -2.95
N TRP A 104 3.15 6.89 -4.13
CA TRP A 104 3.67 7.66 -5.24
C TRP A 104 3.11 7.08 -6.54
N LEU A 105 2.64 7.94 -7.42
CA LEU A 105 2.12 7.56 -8.73
C LEU A 105 2.77 8.41 -9.81
N THR A 106 3.18 7.76 -10.92
CA THR A 106 3.56 8.50 -12.13
C THR A 106 2.43 9.44 -12.51
N SER A 107 2.78 10.69 -12.84
CA SER A 107 1.83 11.71 -13.25
C SER A 107 1.01 11.26 -14.46
N GLY A 108 -0.27 11.62 -14.46
CA GLY A 108 -1.21 11.31 -15.53
C GLY A 108 -2.47 10.61 -15.03
N THR A 109 -3.23 10.06 -15.98
CA THR A 109 -4.49 9.36 -15.71
C THR A 109 -4.25 7.87 -15.57
N TRP A 110 -4.79 7.28 -14.50
CA TRP A 110 -4.74 5.86 -14.23
C TRP A 110 -6.12 5.23 -14.45
N ALA A 111 -6.15 4.08 -15.12
CA ALA A 111 -7.38 3.30 -15.28
C ALA A 111 -7.76 2.64 -13.96
N VAL A 112 -6.79 2.04 -13.27
CA VAL A 112 -6.98 1.40 -11.96
C VAL A 112 -5.75 1.67 -11.10
N VAL A 113 -5.97 2.11 -9.87
CA VAL A 113 -5.04 2.00 -8.76
C VAL A 113 -5.85 1.48 -7.60
N GLY A 114 -5.43 0.37 -7.00
CA GLY A 114 -6.16 -0.22 -5.89
C GLY A 114 -5.24 -0.50 -4.71
N ILE A 115 -5.68 -0.13 -3.53
CA ILE A 115 -5.02 -0.43 -2.26
C ILE A 115 -6.06 -1.10 -1.37
N ILE A 116 -5.76 -2.33 -0.93
CA ILE A 116 -6.60 -3.08 0.01
C ILE A 116 -5.73 -3.52 1.17
N VAL A 117 -6.11 -3.15 2.37
CA VAL A 117 -5.49 -3.67 3.60
C VAL A 117 -6.11 -5.03 3.90
N LEU A 118 -5.32 -6.09 3.86
CA LEU A 118 -5.78 -7.45 4.12
C LEU A 118 -5.77 -7.79 5.61
N GLY A 119 -4.90 -7.18 6.35
CA GLY A 119 -4.74 -7.40 7.78
C GLY A 119 -3.52 -6.63 8.29
N TRP A 120 -3.20 -6.82 9.55
CA TRP A 120 -2.09 -6.11 10.19
C TRP A 120 -1.50 -6.93 11.34
N PHE A 121 -0.29 -6.55 11.74
CA PHE A 121 0.39 -7.09 12.92
C PHE A 121 0.37 -6.06 14.05
N VAL A 122 0.08 -6.54 15.23
CA VAL A 122 0.09 -5.75 16.47
C VAL A 122 1.13 -6.28 17.45
#